data_19aefe698b56e71d38196aec85c923ca
#
_entry.id   19aefe698b56e71d38196aec85c923ca
#
_cell.length_a   1.000
_cell.length_b   1.000
_cell.length_c   1.000
_cell.angle_alpha   90.00
_cell.angle_beta   90.00
_cell.angle_gamma   90.00
#
_symmetry.space_group_name_H-M   'P 1'
#
loop_
_entity.id
_entity.type
_entity.pdbx_description
1 polymer ?
#
loop_
_entity_poly.entity_id
_entity_poly.type
_entity_poly.pdbx_seq_one_letter_code
_entity_poly.pdbx_strand_id
1 'polypeptide(L)'
;VNNIENQEVFNTSKKSNQQKKFLAVINLLLTAVSITLLVIIILKVIPFFQKQEKVLNKTNHIIQVEVLNACGAAGLADKFTDLLRSKKFDVVKTGNFVSFDIDNSFVIDRVGNKEFAYSLADSIGIDRANVIQQHNKNYYLDVTLVIGKDFNNLLNH
;
A
#
# COMPACT_ATOMS: atom_id res chain seq x y z
N VAL A 1 42.14 67.67 18.14
CA VAL A 1 42.49 66.23 18.38
C VAL A 1 41.28 65.43 18.68
N ASN A 2 40.29 65.86 19.47
CA ASN A 2 39.10 65.12 19.87
C ASN A 2 38.09 64.76 18.75
N ASN A 3 38.12 65.39 17.61
CA ASN A 3 37.13 65.16 16.54
C ASN A 3 37.48 63.98 15.62
N ILE A 4 38.73 63.62 15.47
CA ILE A 4 39.18 62.49 14.63
C ILE A 4 38.97 61.19 15.37
N GLU A 5 39.25 61.13 16.64
CA GLU A 5 39.09 59.97 17.49
C GLU A 5 37.61 59.55 17.62
N ASN A 6 36.69 60.46 17.76
CA ASN A 6 35.25 60.22 17.79
C ASN A 6 34.70 59.73 16.46
N GLN A 7 35.27 60.12 15.32
CA GLN A 7 34.87 59.62 13.98
C GLN A 7 35.34 58.20 13.72
N GLU A 8 36.53 57.82 14.21
CA GLU A 8 37.02 56.43 14.08
C GLU A 8 36.23 55.45 14.94
N VAL A 9 35.90 55.84 16.17
CA VAL A 9 35.06 55.03 17.07
C VAL A 9 33.65 54.84 16.49
N PHE A 10 33.05 55.88 15.92
CA PHE A 10 31.74 55.81 15.28
C PHE A 10 31.75 54.89 14.05
N ASN A 11 32.77 55.00 13.18
CA ASN A 11 32.89 54.17 11.98
C ASN A 11 33.17 52.70 12.27
N THR A 12 34.00 52.42 13.28
CA THR A 12 34.25 51.03 13.74
C THR A 12 32.99 50.38 14.37
N SER A 13 32.23 51.17 15.15
CA SER A 13 30.94 50.70 15.71
C SER A 13 29.91 50.41 14.61
N LYS A 14 29.79 51.24 13.60
CA LYS A 14 28.89 51.07 12.46
C LYS A 14 29.26 49.86 11.62
N LYS A 15 30.57 49.61 11.38
CA LYS A 15 31.08 48.43 10.66
C LYS A 15 30.86 47.15 11.42
N SER A 16 31.03 47.11 12.74
CA SER A 16 30.74 45.99 13.61
C SER A 16 29.25 45.61 13.58
N ASN A 17 28.37 46.58 13.60
CA ASN A 17 26.92 46.35 13.60
C ASN A 17 26.43 45.86 12.24
N GLN A 18 27.02 46.28 11.13
CA GLN A 18 26.75 45.72 9.80
C GLN A 18 27.21 44.27 9.66
N GLN A 19 28.40 43.94 10.20
CA GLN A 19 28.90 42.56 10.20
C GLN A 19 28.00 41.63 11.02
N LYS A 20 27.52 42.05 12.18
CA LYS A 20 26.58 41.27 13.01
C LYS A 20 25.25 41.00 12.28
N LYS A 21 24.70 41.99 11.59
CA LYS A 21 23.49 41.84 10.78
C LYS A 21 23.71 40.90 9.61
N PHE A 22 24.83 40.96 8.93
CA PHE A 22 25.19 40.09 7.82
C PHE A 22 25.35 38.63 8.29
N LEU A 23 26.03 38.41 9.41
CA LEU A 23 26.13 37.07 10.01
C LEU A 23 24.78 36.49 10.48
N ALA A 24 23.90 37.35 11.01
CA ALA A 24 22.56 36.95 11.39
C ALA A 24 21.71 36.50 10.17
N VAL A 25 21.83 37.21 9.05
CA VAL A 25 21.13 36.81 7.81
C VAL A 25 21.68 35.49 7.26
N ILE A 26 23.00 35.29 7.27
CA ILE A 26 23.63 34.06 6.84
C ILE A 26 23.15 32.85 7.73
N ASN A 27 23.15 33.03 9.04
CA ASN A 27 22.67 32.03 9.95
C ASN A 27 21.18 31.69 9.71
N LEU A 28 20.35 32.68 9.47
CA LEU A 28 18.93 32.48 9.14
C LEU A 28 18.75 31.70 7.84
N LEU A 29 19.53 31.98 6.81
CA LEU A 29 19.51 31.26 5.54
C LEU A 29 19.98 29.82 5.72
N LEU A 30 21.06 29.57 6.46
CA LEU A 30 21.56 28.24 6.75
C LEU A 30 20.54 27.38 7.52
N THR A 31 19.86 27.98 8.51
CA THR A 31 18.82 27.28 9.27
C THR A 31 17.61 26.95 8.38
N ALA A 32 17.20 27.85 7.50
CA ALA A 32 16.12 27.61 6.54
C ALA A 32 16.45 26.46 5.59
N VAL A 33 17.68 26.43 5.03
CA VAL A 33 18.16 25.33 4.17
C VAL A 33 18.21 24.02 4.93
N SER A 34 18.67 24.02 6.18
CA SER A 34 18.70 22.81 7.00
C SER A 34 17.31 22.25 7.26
N ILE A 35 16.33 23.09 7.56
CA ILE A 35 14.93 22.67 7.78
C ILE A 35 14.34 22.10 6.48
N THR A 36 14.57 22.74 5.34
CA THR A 36 14.03 22.24 4.06
C THR A 36 14.61 20.87 3.68
N LEU A 37 15.91 20.65 3.89
CA LEU A 37 16.56 19.36 3.68
C LEU A 37 15.98 18.29 4.59
N LEU A 38 15.74 18.61 5.86
CA LEU A 38 15.17 17.67 6.84
C LEU A 38 13.74 17.27 6.43
N VAL A 39 12.92 18.21 5.99
CA VAL A 39 11.56 17.93 5.48
C VAL A 39 11.61 17.03 4.24
N ILE A 40 12.52 17.26 3.30
CA ILE A 40 12.67 16.41 2.10
C ILE A 40 13.07 14.98 2.49
N ILE A 41 13.99 14.83 3.45
CA ILE A 41 14.40 13.51 3.95
C ILE A 41 13.19 12.79 4.58
N ILE A 42 12.45 13.46 5.44
CA ILE A 42 11.26 12.90 6.09
C ILE A 42 10.23 12.43 5.05
N LEU A 43 9.91 13.28 4.05
CA LEU A 43 8.94 12.95 3.02
C LEU A 43 9.37 11.77 2.11
N LYS A 44 10.68 11.54 1.95
CA LYS A 44 11.20 10.39 1.18
C LYS A 44 11.37 9.13 2.02
N VAL A 45 11.68 9.27 3.29
CA VAL A 45 11.96 8.13 4.18
C VAL A 45 10.68 7.49 4.70
N ILE A 46 9.65 8.28 5.03
CA ILE A 46 8.36 7.74 5.50
C ILE A 46 7.73 6.72 4.52
N PRO A 47 7.56 7.01 3.21
CA PRO A 47 6.97 6.04 2.28
C PRO A 47 7.87 4.80 2.08
N PHE A 48 9.18 4.92 2.25
CA PHE A 48 10.10 3.79 2.18
C PHE A 48 9.88 2.81 3.34
N PHE A 49 9.71 3.29 4.57
CA PHE A 49 9.41 2.45 5.72
C PHE A 49 8.02 1.83 5.65
N GLN A 50 7.00 2.55 5.20
CA GLN A 50 5.65 2.01 5.01
C GLN A 50 5.61 0.89 3.96
N LYS A 51 6.45 0.98 2.92
CA LYS A 51 6.57 -0.08 1.91
C LYS A 51 7.25 -1.33 2.47
N GLN A 52 8.19 -1.19 3.39
CA GLN A 52 8.88 -2.30 4.06
C GLN A 52 7.94 -3.08 5.00
N GLU A 53 7.09 -2.43 5.78
CA GLU A 53 6.10 -3.11 6.63
C GLU A 53 5.10 -3.93 5.79
N LYS A 54 4.67 -3.39 4.64
CA LYS A 54 3.76 -4.08 3.73
C LYS A 54 4.38 -5.33 3.10
N VAL A 55 5.69 -5.35 2.88
CA VAL A 55 6.44 -6.50 2.36
C VAL A 55 6.70 -7.54 3.47
N LEU A 56 7.01 -7.11 4.70
CA LEU A 56 7.33 -8.01 5.81
C LEU A 56 6.09 -8.80 6.27
N ASN A 57 4.91 -8.17 6.28
CA ASN A 57 3.64 -8.84 6.59
C ASN A 57 3.16 -9.78 5.47
N LYS A 58 3.66 -9.64 4.24
CA LYS A 58 3.34 -10.50 3.10
C LYS A 58 4.05 -11.86 3.14
N THR A 59 5.13 -12.01 3.92
CA THR A 59 6.04 -13.16 3.80
C THR A 59 5.61 -14.42 4.59
N ASN A 60 4.63 -14.33 5.51
CA ASN A 60 4.25 -15.47 6.37
C ASN A 60 2.74 -15.74 6.49
N HIS A 61 1.87 -14.95 5.85
CA HIS A 61 0.43 -15.20 5.89
C HIS A 61 -0.01 -16.02 4.68
N ILE A 62 -0.45 -17.24 4.92
CA ILE A 62 -1.06 -18.08 3.88
C ILE A 62 -2.52 -17.60 3.75
N ILE A 63 -2.86 -17.10 2.56
CA ILE A 63 -4.19 -16.55 2.29
C ILE A 63 -5.24 -17.66 2.35
N GLN A 64 -6.19 -17.52 3.26
CA GLN A 64 -7.31 -18.46 3.43
C GLN A 64 -8.45 -18.12 2.48
N VAL A 65 -8.88 -19.12 1.71
CA VAL A 65 -9.83 -18.95 0.61
C VAL A 65 -11.07 -19.81 0.81
N GLU A 66 -12.23 -19.22 0.59
CA GLU A 66 -13.48 -19.93 0.31
C GLU A 66 -13.71 -19.97 -1.21
N VAL A 67 -14.09 -21.11 -1.73
CA VAL A 67 -14.42 -21.30 -3.16
C VAL A 67 -15.90 -21.62 -3.31
N LEU A 68 -16.63 -20.76 -4.02
CA LEU A 68 -18.07 -20.90 -4.26
C LEU A 68 -18.38 -21.06 -5.74
N ASN A 69 -19.07 -22.15 -6.09
CA ASN A 69 -19.56 -22.39 -7.44
C ASN A 69 -20.84 -21.56 -7.69
N ALA A 70 -20.79 -20.69 -8.67
CA ALA A 70 -21.89 -19.81 -9.09
C ALA A 70 -22.35 -20.05 -10.55
N CYS A 71 -21.89 -21.12 -11.20
CA CYS A 71 -22.34 -21.50 -12.56
C CYS A 71 -23.06 -22.86 -12.62
N GLY A 72 -23.13 -23.59 -11.51
CA GLY A 72 -23.82 -24.87 -11.42
C GLY A 72 -23.07 -26.07 -12.05
N ALA A 73 -21.87 -25.91 -12.57
CA ALA A 73 -21.08 -27.00 -13.11
C ALA A 73 -20.59 -27.92 -11.99
N ALA A 74 -20.86 -29.21 -12.11
CA ALA A 74 -20.48 -30.18 -11.09
C ALA A 74 -18.96 -30.36 -10.97
N GLY A 75 -18.45 -30.46 -9.75
CA GLY A 75 -17.02 -30.69 -9.44
C GLY A 75 -16.12 -29.47 -9.71
N LEU A 76 -16.70 -28.30 -10.03
CA LEU A 76 -15.92 -27.12 -10.36
C LEU A 76 -15.18 -26.55 -9.15
N ALA A 77 -15.84 -26.50 -7.99
CA ALA A 77 -15.21 -26.03 -6.75
C ALA A 77 -13.99 -26.88 -6.37
N ASP A 78 -14.03 -28.19 -6.60
CA ASP A 78 -12.90 -29.09 -6.34
C ASP A 78 -11.73 -28.82 -7.29
N LYS A 79 -12.01 -28.63 -8.59
CA LYS A 79 -10.97 -28.27 -9.58
C LYS A 79 -10.25 -26.96 -9.23
N PHE A 80 -11.01 -25.94 -8.84
CA PHE A 80 -10.42 -24.67 -8.40
C PHE A 80 -9.71 -24.80 -7.05
N THR A 81 -10.15 -25.68 -6.17
CA THR A 81 -9.44 -25.98 -4.93
C THR A 81 -8.05 -26.54 -5.21
N ASP A 82 -7.94 -27.51 -6.10
CA ASP A 82 -6.65 -28.09 -6.48
C ASP A 82 -5.74 -27.07 -7.16
N LEU A 83 -6.29 -26.27 -8.07
CA LEU A 83 -5.57 -25.17 -8.73
C LEU A 83 -5.03 -24.17 -7.71
N LEU A 84 -5.85 -23.70 -6.78
CA LEU A 84 -5.45 -22.68 -5.79
C LEU A 84 -4.44 -23.23 -4.80
N ARG A 85 -4.57 -24.48 -4.36
CA ARG A 85 -3.58 -25.15 -3.51
C ARG A 85 -2.22 -25.29 -4.19
N SER A 86 -2.20 -25.61 -5.50
CA SER A 86 -0.96 -25.63 -6.28
C SER A 86 -0.27 -24.25 -6.34
N LYS A 87 -1.06 -23.17 -6.27
CA LYS A 87 -0.60 -21.78 -6.22
C LYS A 87 -0.36 -21.26 -4.78
N LYS A 88 -0.35 -22.16 -3.77
CA LYS A 88 -0.05 -21.88 -2.35
C LYS A 88 -1.11 -21.07 -1.60
N PHE A 89 -2.35 -21.11 -2.04
CA PHE A 89 -3.49 -20.63 -1.26
C PHE A 89 -4.03 -21.75 -0.38
N ASP A 90 -4.52 -21.42 0.81
CA ASP A 90 -5.16 -22.36 1.71
C ASP A 90 -6.68 -22.34 1.50
N VAL A 91 -7.20 -23.30 0.73
CA VAL A 91 -8.64 -23.44 0.53
C VAL A 91 -9.24 -24.17 1.74
N VAL A 92 -9.91 -23.41 2.58
CA VAL A 92 -10.49 -23.88 3.86
C VAL A 92 -11.97 -24.24 3.76
N LYS A 93 -12.66 -23.73 2.72
CA LYS A 93 -14.09 -23.96 2.53
C LYS A 93 -14.46 -23.99 1.06
N THR A 94 -15.36 -24.92 0.68
CA THR A 94 -15.97 -25.01 -0.64
C THR A 94 -17.48 -25.08 -0.53
N GLY A 95 -18.19 -24.62 -1.56
CA GLY A 95 -19.66 -24.68 -1.57
C GLY A 95 -20.26 -24.13 -2.85
N ASN A 96 -21.56 -23.92 -2.78
CA ASN A 96 -22.31 -23.27 -3.86
C ASN A 96 -22.63 -21.84 -3.46
N PHE A 97 -22.61 -20.95 -4.43
CA PHE A 97 -23.08 -19.58 -4.27
C PHE A 97 -24.61 -19.55 -4.22
N VAL A 98 -25.16 -18.44 -3.76
CA VAL A 98 -26.63 -18.26 -3.64
C VAL A 98 -27.36 -18.27 -5.00
N SER A 99 -26.64 -18.07 -6.09
CA SER A 99 -27.12 -18.09 -7.47
C SER A 99 -26.16 -18.84 -8.35
N PHE A 100 -26.71 -19.57 -9.36
CA PHE A 100 -25.93 -20.23 -10.40
C PHE A 100 -25.93 -19.47 -11.74
N ASP A 101 -26.33 -18.21 -11.72
CA ASP A 101 -26.45 -17.37 -12.91
C ASP A 101 -25.46 -16.18 -12.87
N ILE A 102 -24.23 -16.49 -12.55
CA ILE A 102 -23.15 -15.52 -12.52
C ILE A 102 -22.29 -15.68 -13.78
N ASP A 103 -22.23 -14.65 -14.61
CA ASP A 103 -21.50 -14.73 -15.88
C ASP A 103 -19.99 -14.63 -15.68
N ASN A 104 -19.52 -13.68 -14.86
CA ASN A 104 -18.10 -13.47 -14.62
C ASN A 104 -17.71 -13.82 -13.19
N SER A 105 -16.61 -14.53 -13.07
CA SER A 105 -16.01 -14.83 -11.77
C SER A 105 -15.49 -13.56 -11.09
N PHE A 106 -15.56 -13.52 -9.77
CA PHE A 106 -15.10 -12.39 -8.98
C PHE A 106 -14.53 -12.81 -7.64
N VAL A 107 -13.76 -11.94 -7.02
CA VAL A 107 -13.15 -12.16 -5.70
C VAL A 107 -13.73 -11.19 -4.69
N ILE A 108 -14.03 -11.68 -3.48
CA ILE A 108 -14.51 -10.88 -2.36
C ILE A 108 -13.41 -10.76 -1.31
N ASP A 109 -13.00 -9.54 -0.99
CA ASP A 109 -12.18 -9.25 0.17
C ASP A 109 -13.04 -9.26 1.44
N ARG A 110 -12.75 -10.18 2.37
CA ARG A 110 -13.51 -10.39 3.61
C ARG A 110 -12.93 -9.66 4.81
N VAL A 111 -11.63 -9.36 4.79
CA VAL A 111 -10.89 -8.79 5.94
C VAL A 111 -10.50 -7.32 5.75
N GLY A 112 -10.77 -6.73 4.59
CA GLY A 112 -10.39 -5.35 4.29
C GLY A 112 -8.94 -5.21 3.80
N ASN A 113 -8.32 -6.31 3.37
CA ASN A 113 -6.99 -6.31 2.78
C ASN A 113 -7.05 -6.65 1.28
N LYS A 114 -7.26 -5.64 0.46
CA LYS A 114 -7.36 -5.79 -1.00
C LYS A 114 -6.18 -6.51 -1.64
N GLU A 115 -5.00 -6.46 -1.04
CA GLU A 115 -3.82 -7.14 -1.58
C GLU A 115 -3.98 -8.66 -1.59
N PHE A 116 -4.70 -9.22 -0.61
CA PHE A 116 -5.01 -10.66 -0.60
C PHE A 116 -5.95 -11.02 -1.76
N ALA A 117 -7.00 -10.22 -1.96
CA ALA A 117 -7.95 -10.43 -3.05
C ALA A 117 -7.29 -10.21 -4.43
N TYR A 118 -6.45 -9.20 -4.59
CA TYR A 118 -5.69 -8.97 -5.82
C TYR A 118 -4.69 -10.10 -6.09
N SER A 119 -4.01 -10.61 -5.05
CA SER A 119 -3.10 -11.75 -5.20
C SER A 119 -3.80 -12.99 -5.73
N LEU A 120 -5.02 -13.27 -5.24
CA LEU A 120 -5.84 -14.37 -5.73
C LEU A 120 -6.31 -14.10 -7.17
N ALA A 121 -6.88 -12.93 -7.45
CA ALA A 121 -7.39 -12.56 -8.77
C ALA A 121 -6.29 -12.66 -9.85
N ASP A 122 -5.13 -12.05 -9.60
CA ASP A 122 -3.98 -12.09 -10.52
C ASP A 122 -3.49 -13.52 -10.77
N SER A 123 -3.53 -14.38 -9.74
CA SER A 123 -3.02 -15.75 -9.83
C SER A 123 -3.82 -16.65 -10.78
N ILE A 124 -5.09 -16.33 -11.00
CA ILE A 124 -6.01 -17.12 -11.85
C ILE A 124 -6.60 -16.31 -13.01
N GLY A 125 -6.10 -15.09 -13.26
CA GLY A 125 -6.48 -14.27 -14.42
C GLY A 125 -7.82 -13.55 -14.29
N ILE A 126 -8.30 -13.30 -13.07
CA ILE A 126 -9.47 -12.44 -12.84
C ILE A 126 -9.02 -10.97 -12.86
N ASP A 127 -9.73 -10.12 -13.61
CA ASP A 127 -9.49 -8.68 -13.61
C ASP A 127 -9.71 -8.10 -12.20
N ARG A 128 -8.80 -7.24 -11.76
CA ARG A 128 -8.91 -6.56 -10.47
C ARG A 128 -10.16 -5.68 -10.35
N ALA A 129 -10.79 -5.28 -11.47
CA ALA A 129 -12.09 -4.63 -11.48
C ALA A 129 -13.21 -5.53 -10.93
N ASN A 130 -13.04 -6.85 -11.01
CA ASN A 130 -13.94 -7.86 -10.44
C ASN A 130 -13.58 -8.24 -9.00
N VAL A 131 -12.80 -7.42 -8.31
CA VAL A 131 -12.55 -7.56 -6.87
C VAL A 131 -13.47 -6.61 -6.11
N ILE A 132 -14.35 -7.18 -5.29
CA ILE A 132 -15.28 -6.43 -4.46
C ILE A 132 -14.86 -6.52 -2.99
N GLN A 133 -15.19 -5.52 -2.20
CA GLN A 133 -14.94 -5.50 -0.77
C GLN A 133 -16.24 -5.70 0.00
N GLN A 134 -16.29 -6.79 0.77
CA GLN A 134 -17.41 -7.06 1.68
C GLN A 134 -16.85 -7.54 3.02
N HIS A 135 -16.41 -6.57 3.82
CA HIS A 135 -15.83 -6.84 5.12
C HIS A 135 -16.85 -7.44 6.10
N ASN A 136 -16.51 -8.58 6.69
CA ASN A 136 -17.30 -9.22 7.73
C ASN A 136 -16.38 -9.77 8.82
N LYS A 137 -16.36 -9.13 9.98
CA LYS A 137 -15.53 -9.50 11.14
C LYS A 137 -15.78 -10.93 11.67
N ASN A 138 -16.93 -11.50 11.36
CA ASN A 138 -17.29 -12.86 11.78
C ASN A 138 -16.92 -13.92 10.73
N TYR A 139 -16.30 -13.51 9.63
CA TYR A 139 -15.82 -14.40 8.59
C TYR A 139 -14.33 -14.70 8.85
N TYR A 140 -14.05 -15.94 9.25
CA TYR A 140 -12.71 -16.39 9.64
C TYR A 140 -11.86 -16.82 8.43
N LEU A 141 -11.95 -16.11 7.32
CA LEU A 141 -11.14 -16.32 6.12
C LEU A 141 -10.87 -14.97 5.40
N ASP A 142 -9.83 -14.94 4.60
CA ASP A 142 -9.35 -13.69 4.00
C ASP A 142 -10.16 -13.29 2.78
N VAL A 143 -10.42 -14.26 1.88
CA VAL A 143 -11.04 -13.98 0.58
C VAL A 143 -12.02 -15.09 0.18
N THR A 144 -13.02 -14.73 -0.61
CA THR A 144 -13.93 -15.69 -1.25
C THR A 144 -13.79 -15.57 -2.77
N LEU A 145 -13.52 -16.68 -3.43
CA LEU A 145 -13.62 -16.82 -4.88
C LEU A 145 -15.04 -17.27 -5.25
N VAL A 146 -15.72 -16.51 -6.10
CA VAL A 146 -17.00 -16.87 -6.70
C VAL A 146 -16.76 -17.18 -8.18
N ILE A 147 -17.05 -18.42 -8.59
CA ILE A 147 -16.74 -18.94 -9.92
C ILE A 147 -17.99 -18.82 -10.80
N GLY A 148 -17.91 -17.99 -11.83
CA GLY A 148 -18.95 -17.77 -12.83
C GLY A 148 -18.86 -18.70 -14.04
N LYS A 149 -19.63 -18.39 -15.08
CA LYS A 149 -19.68 -19.15 -16.35
C LYS A 149 -18.40 -19.02 -17.19
N ASP A 150 -17.56 -18.03 -16.89
CA ASP A 150 -16.27 -17.77 -17.54
C ASP A 150 -15.12 -18.69 -17.05
N PHE A 151 -15.43 -19.66 -16.20
CA PHE A 151 -14.46 -20.54 -15.53
C PHE A 151 -13.45 -21.23 -16.46
N ASN A 152 -13.85 -21.54 -17.71
CA ASN A 152 -12.93 -22.17 -18.66
C ASN A 152 -11.72 -21.30 -19.00
N ASN A 153 -11.89 -19.98 -19.01
CA ASN A 153 -10.79 -19.04 -19.26
C ASN A 153 -9.80 -19.01 -18.10
N LEU A 154 -10.30 -19.20 -16.88
CA LEU A 154 -9.50 -19.16 -15.65
C LEU A 154 -8.71 -20.47 -15.41
N LEU A 155 -9.22 -21.61 -15.86
CA LEU A 155 -8.54 -22.91 -15.75
C LEU A 155 -7.34 -23.03 -16.70
N ASN A 156 -7.29 -22.21 -17.75
CA ASN A 156 -6.23 -22.24 -18.76
C ASN A 156 -5.16 -21.15 -18.51
N HIS A 157 -5.24 -20.40 -17.41
CA HIS A 157 -4.30 -19.34 -17.03
C HIS A 157 -3.26 -19.90 -16.06
#